data_5af01e94344815d4bfb6cc10111a86a2
#
_entry.id   5af01e94344815d4bfb6cc10111a86a2
#
_cell.length_a   1.000
_cell.length_b   1.000
_cell.length_c   1.000
_cell.angle_alpha   90.00
_cell.angle_beta   90.00
_cell.angle_gamma   90.00
#
_symmetry.space_group_name_H-M   'P 1'
#
loop_
_entity.id
_entity.type
_entity.pdbx_description
1 polymer ?
#
loop_
_entity_poly.entity_id
_entity_poly.type
_entity_poly.pdbx_seq_one_letter_code
_entity_poly.pdbx_strand_id
1 'polypeptide(L)'
;MKEQNYPPYILTNMMINYISEITRKITEIDYLNLDKKTELRKQNRINSIYSSLAIEKNPLSRKQVEDIIDGKIVMGKQKDIQEVKNAYMAYEKISSINPYSVEDLKNTHEIMTFLIQDDNGKFRNHGEAVYNGDKMIFLAPPHNRVPELMDNLFEWMNKSKKTVHPLILSSVFHYEFVFIHPFSDGNGRMARLWQTAILSKWNVMFEYMPIENIIKRHQQEYYKTINECDKLGNSTIFIEFMLKIIDETIEDLLKRSKNSENNEIESLNTTEKEALDYIYKNELVSTKELAEYLGKADRTVRRIVSVLLEKGLITYQGRDKNDPNIRYKKMSD
;
A
#
# COMPACT_ATOMS: atom_id res chain seq x y z
N MET A 1 -34.34 -16.77 15.71
CA MET A 1 -32.90 -16.50 15.87
C MET A 1 -32.57 -15.33 14.96
N LYS A 2 -32.01 -14.22 15.48
CA LYS A 2 -31.51 -13.16 14.62
C LYS A 2 -30.35 -13.78 13.80
N GLU A 3 -30.39 -13.72 12.47
CA GLU A 3 -29.24 -14.03 11.64
C GLU A 3 -28.07 -13.22 12.18
N GLN A 4 -27.09 -13.92 12.74
CA GLN A 4 -25.85 -13.31 13.18
C GLN A 4 -25.16 -12.84 11.90
N ASN A 5 -25.07 -11.53 11.70
CA ASN A 5 -24.35 -10.99 10.54
C ASN A 5 -22.91 -11.54 10.57
N TYR A 6 -22.59 -12.42 9.67
CA TYR A 6 -21.24 -12.95 9.48
C TYR A 6 -20.57 -12.19 8.34
N PRO A 7 -19.29 -11.79 8.48
CA PRO A 7 -18.44 -11.82 9.68
C PRO A 7 -18.89 -10.83 10.77
N PRO A 8 -18.73 -11.16 12.07
CA PRO A 8 -19.24 -10.33 13.15
C PRO A 8 -18.37 -9.11 13.40
N TYR A 9 -18.94 -7.92 13.26
CA TYR A 9 -18.36 -6.63 13.70
C TYR A 9 -19.47 -5.62 13.98
N ILE A 10 -19.11 -4.57 14.72
CA ILE A 10 -19.99 -3.45 15.03
C ILE A 10 -19.38 -2.19 14.42
N LEU A 11 -20.18 -1.45 13.66
CA LEU A 11 -19.77 -0.15 13.14
C LEU A 11 -19.73 0.88 14.29
N THR A 12 -18.55 1.49 14.49
CA THR A 12 -18.32 2.48 15.56
C THR A 12 -18.16 3.90 15.01
N ASN A 13 -18.35 4.89 15.84
CA ASN A 13 -18.08 6.30 15.50
C ASN A 13 -16.60 6.52 15.14
N MET A 14 -15.68 5.76 15.76
CA MET A 14 -14.25 5.82 15.45
C MET A 14 -13.97 5.37 14.02
N MET A 15 -14.59 4.29 13.56
CA MET A 15 -14.48 3.84 12.17
C MET A 15 -14.98 4.89 11.17
N ILE A 16 -16.13 5.52 11.48
CA ILE A 16 -16.71 6.58 10.64
C ILE A 16 -15.75 7.77 10.53
N ASN A 17 -15.15 8.19 11.64
CA ASN A 17 -14.18 9.29 11.66
C ASN A 17 -12.94 8.95 10.84
N TYR A 18 -12.34 7.76 11.01
CA TYR A 18 -11.19 7.35 10.21
C TYR A 18 -11.53 7.27 8.71
N ILE A 19 -12.68 6.71 8.35
CA ILE A 19 -13.09 6.64 6.94
C ILE A 19 -13.18 8.04 6.32
N SER A 20 -13.77 8.99 7.04
CA SER A 20 -13.87 10.38 6.59
C SER A 20 -12.48 11.01 6.39
N GLU A 21 -11.60 10.91 7.39
CA GLU A 21 -10.24 11.46 7.33
C GLU A 21 -9.39 10.80 6.25
N ILE A 22 -9.40 9.48 6.15
CA ILE A 22 -8.68 8.72 5.12
C ILE A 22 -9.15 9.16 3.73
N THR A 23 -10.47 9.26 3.50
CA THR A 23 -11.03 9.64 2.20
C THR A 23 -10.59 11.06 1.81
N ARG A 24 -10.60 12.00 2.77
CA ARG A 24 -10.10 13.36 2.56
C ARG A 24 -8.61 13.37 2.19
N LYS A 25 -7.78 12.67 2.96
CA LYS A 25 -6.33 12.60 2.75
C LYS A 25 -5.95 11.90 1.42
N ILE A 26 -6.71 10.92 0.98
CA ILE A 26 -6.51 10.26 -0.32
C ILE A 26 -6.62 11.28 -1.45
N THR A 27 -7.60 12.21 -1.38
CA THR A 27 -7.74 13.27 -2.36
C THR A 27 -6.46 14.14 -2.43
N GLU A 28 -5.85 14.46 -1.29
CA GLU A 28 -4.57 15.18 -1.26
C GLU A 28 -3.43 14.37 -1.93
N ILE A 29 -3.39 13.06 -1.72
CA ILE A 29 -2.38 12.17 -2.35
C ILE A 29 -2.58 12.09 -3.87
N ASP A 30 -3.80 12.01 -4.35
CA ASP A 30 -4.10 11.95 -5.78
C ASP A 30 -3.57 13.21 -6.50
N TYR A 31 -3.67 14.37 -5.88
CA TYR A 31 -3.07 15.62 -6.40
C TYR A 31 -1.53 15.58 -6.48
N LEU A 32 -0.86 14.83 -5.62
CA LEU A 32 0.60 14.69 -5.64
C LEU A 32 1.11 13.83 -6.81
N ASN A 33 0.21 13.23 -7.60
CA ASN A 33 0.52 12.33 -8.72
C ASN A 33 1.56 11.25 -8.36
N LEU A 34 1.43 10.66 -7.17
CA LEU A 34 2.35 9.63 -6.69
C LEU A 34 2.35 8.40 -7.60
N ASP A 35 1.23 8.13 -8.27
CA ASP A 35 1.09 7.10 -9.29
C ASP A 35 2.02 7.28 -10.49
N LYS A 36 2.45 8.52 -10.77
CA LYS A 36 3.37 8.84 -11.87
C LYS A 36 4.84 8.86 -11.46
N LYS A 37 5.15 8.84 -10.15
CA LYS A 37 6.52 8.87 -9.62
C LYS A 37 7.12 7.46 -9.57
N THR A 38 7.69 6.97 -10.67
CA THR A 38 8.19 5.58 -10.81
C THR A 38 9.15 5.17 -9.69
N GLU A 39 10.10 6.02 -9.32
CA GLU A 39 11.07 5.71 -8.27
C GLU A 39 10.38 5.59 -6.89
N LEU A 40 9.46 6.48 -6.57
CA LEU A 40 8.72 6.42 -5.30
C LEU A 40 7.87 5.15 -5.21
N ARG A 41 7.21 4.74 -6.30
CA ARG A 41 6.45 3.48 -6.36
C ARG A 41 7.36 2.28 -6.12
N LYS A 42 8.54 2.26 -6.78
CA LYS A 42 9.54 1.20 -6.57
C LYS A 42 9.98 1.13 -5.11
N GLN A 43 10.33 2.26 -4.50
CA GLN A 43 10.76 2.33 -3.10
C GLN A 43 9.66 1.90 -2.13
N ASN A 44 8.42 2.32 -2.38
CA ASN A 44 7.28 1.90 -1.57
C ASN A 44 6.99 0.40 -1.72
N ARG A 45 7.09 -0.17 -2.93
CA ARG A 45 6.97 -1.60 -3.17
C ARG A 45 8.03 -2.40 -2.39
N ILE A 46 9.30 -1.95 -2.43
CA ILE A 46 10.39 -2.54 -1.65
C ILE A 46 10.09 -2.47 -0.16
N ASN A 47 9.55 -1.36 0.33
CA ASN A 47 9.18 -1.18 1.74
C ASN A 47 8.04 -2.14 2.16
N SER A 48 7.01 -2.31 1.33
CA SER A 48 5.92 -3.28 1.56
C SER A 48 6.48 -4.70 1.66
N ILE A 49 7.23 -5.14 0.66
CA ILE A 49 7.82 -6.49 0.63
C ILE A 49 8.72 -6.73 1.83
N TYR A 50 9.69 -5.84 2.07
CA TYR A 50 10.58 -5.93 3.21
C TYR A 50 9.82 -6.02 4.53
N SER A 51 8.85 -5.15 4.75
CA SER A 51 8.12 -5.11 6.02
C SER A 51 7.24 -6.32 6.21
N SER A 52 6.54 -6.78 5.15
CA SER A 52 5.72 -7.99 5.20
C SER A 52 6.54 -9.23 5.53
N LEU A 53 7.74 -9.38 4.94
CA LEU A 53 8.65 -10.49 5.22
C LEU A 53 9.27 -10.39 6.61
N ALA A 54 9.65 -9.17 7.05
CA ALA A 54 10.23 -8.96 8.38
C ALA A 54 9.25 -9.23 9.52
N ILE A 55 7.94 -8.99 9.32
CA ILE A 55 6.88 -9.40 10.26
C ILE A 55 6.92 -10.92 10.47
N GLU A 56 7.17 -11.69 9.41
CA GLU A 56 7.31 -13.16 9.43
C GLU A 56 8.74 -13.62 9.75
N LYS A 57 9.57 -12.73 10.32
CA LYS A 57 10.93 -13.03 10.79
C LYS A 57 11.94 -13.36 9.67
N ASN A 58 11.72 -13.00 8.42
CA ASN A 58 12.76 -13.06 7.40
C ASN A 58 13.90 -12.10 7.81
N PRO A 59 15.17 -12.59 7.90
CA PRO A 59 16.28 -11.85 8.50
C PRO A 59 16.95 -10.84 7.54
N LEU A 60 16.56 -10.83 6.26
CA LEU A 60 17.20 -9.98 5.27
C LEU A 60 16.93 -8.49 5.54
N SER A 61 17.96 -7.68 5.41
CA SER A 61 17.83 -6.22 5.53
C SER A 61 17.08 -5.63 4.33
N ARG A 62 16.52 -4.43 4.49
CA ARG A 62 15.85 -3.71 3.40
C ARG A 62 16.74 -3.58 2.16
N LYS A 63 18.05 -3.31 2.35
CA LYS A 63 19.02 -3.19 1.25
C LYS A 63 19.21 -4.52 0.51
N GLN A 64 19.27 -5.63 1.22
CA GLN A 64 19.35 -6.95 0.61
C GLN A 64 18.07 -7.29 -0.19
N VAL A 65 16.90 -6.93 0.34
CA VAL A 65 15.61 -7.08 -0.40
C VAL A 65 15.63 -6.26 -1.69
N GLU A 66 16.08 -5.00 -1.64
CA GLU A 66 16.25 -4.15 -2.82
C GLU A 66 17.23 -4.76 -3.83
N ASP A 67 18.38 -5.23 -3.38
CA ASP A 67 19.40 -5.82 -4.24
C ASP A 67 18.91 -7.12 -4.93
N ILE A 68 18.12 -7.94 -4.23
CA ILE A 68 17.46 -9.13 -4.81
C ILE A 68 16.47 -8.73 -5.90
N ILE A 69 15.63 -7.72 -5.65
CA ILE A 69 14.65 -7.19 -6.61
C ILE A 69 15.36 -6.60 -7.84
N ASP A 70 16.50 -5.95 -7.65
CA ASP A 70 17.35 -5.43 -8.72
C ASP A 70 18.16 -6.53 -9.47
N GLY A 71 18.00 -7.81 -9.11
CA GLY A 71 18.70 -8.93 -9.73
C GLY A 71 20.16 -9.11 -9.32
N LYS A 72 20.60 -8.44 -8.25
CA LYS A 72 21.96 -8.56 -7.72
C LYS A 72 22.12 -9.81 -6.85
N ILE A 73 23.34 -10.28 -6.72
CA ILE A 73 23.68 -11.42 -5.86
C ILE A 73 23.73 -10.96 -4.42
N VAL A 74 22.99 -11.67 -3.54
CA VAL A 74 22.91 -11.40 -2.12
C VAL A 74 23.29 -12.66 -1.33
N MET A 75 24.08 -12.50 -0.28
CA MET A 75 24.42 -13.58 0.64
C MET A 75 23.27 -13.77 1.66
N GLY A 76 22.79 -15.00 1.78
CA GLY A 76 21.69 -15.36 2.69
C GLY A 76 21.26 -16.82 2.49
N LYS A 77 20.35 -17.30 3.34
CA LYS A 77 19.76 -18.62 3.14
C LYS A 77 18.89 -18.63 1.87
N GLN A 78 18.96 -19.71 1.11
CA GLN A 78 18.21 -19.83 -0.15
C GLN A 78 16.71 -19.62 0.05
N LYS A 79 16.13 -20.14 1.14
CA LYS A 79 14.72 -19.93 1.50
C LYS A 79 14.39 -18.43 1.65
N ASP A 80 15.20 -17.70 2.41
CA ASP A 80 14.96 -16.28 2.71
C ASP A 80 15.00 -15.43 1.42
N ILE A 81 15.96 -15.73 0.53
CA ILE A 81 16.07 -15.08 -0.78
C ILE A 81 14.88 -15.44 -1.68
N GLN A 82 14.45 -16.70 -1.67
CA GLN A 82 13.30 -17.15 -2.45
C GLN A 82 12.00 -16.48 -1.99
N GLU A 83 11.81 -16.28 -0.69
CA GLU A 83 10.66 -15.53 -0.14
C GLU A 83 10.57 -14.11 -0.68
N VAL A 84 11.71 -13.41 -0.83
CA VAL A 84 11.74 -12.07 -1.43
C VAL A 84 11.31 -12.10 -2.90
N LYS A 85 11.84 -13.05 -3.69
CA LYS A 85 11.48 -13.21 -5.10
C LYS A 85 10.00 -13.50 -5.29
N ASN A 86 9.46 -14.40 -4.46
CA ASN A 86 8.05 -14.77 -4.49
C ASN A 86 7.16 -13.60 -4.11
N ALA A 87 7.48 -12.90 -3.01
CA ALA A 87 6.73 -11.72 -2.61
C ALA A 87 6.76 -10.65 -3.71
N TYR A 88 7.92 -10.38 -4.31
CA TYR A 88 8.00 -9.43 -5.42
C TYR A 88 7.09 -9.82 -6.58
N MET A 89 7.13 -11.08 -7.04
CA MET A 89 6.25 -11.57 -8.11
C MET A 89 4.77 -11.47 -7.77
N ALA A 90 4.39 -11.76 -6.52
CA ALA A 90 3.00 -11.67 -6.07
C ALA A 90 2.51 -10.22 -6.01
N TYR A 91 3.33 -9.30 -5.49
CA TYR A 91 2.98 -7.87 -5.43
C TYR A 91 2.90 -7.21 -6.81
N GLU A 92 3.71 -7.62 -7.78
CA GLU A 92 3.62 -7.14 -9.17
C GLU A 92 2.30 -7.53 -9.86
N LYS A 93 1.60 -8.54 -9.34
CA LYS A 93 0.31 -8.98 -9.89
C LYS A 93 -0.91 -8.33 -9.25
N ILE A 94 -0.77 -7.46 -8.25
CA ILE A 94 -1.90 -6.87 -7.50
C ILE A 94 -2.94 -6.25 -8.45
N SER A 95 -2.51 -5.50 -9.45
CA SER A 95 -3.42 -4.84 -10.42
C SER A 95 -4.30 -5.84 -11.20
N SER A 96 -3.79 -7.05 -11.47
CA SER A 96 -4.48 -8.10 -12.22
C SER A 96 -5.32 -9.05 -11.36
N ILE A 97 -5.12 -9.08 -10.04
CA ILE A 97 -5.88 -9.92 -9.11
C ILE A 97 -7.35 -9.50 -9.07
N ASN A 98 -8.25 -10.49 -9.15
CA ASN A 98 -9.63 -10.33 -8.72
C ASN A 98 -9.74 -10.68 -7.22
N PRO A 99 -9.79 -9.70 -6.30
CA PRO A 99 -9.77 -9.99 -4.86
C PRO A 99 -11.05 -10.64 -4.34
N TYR A 100 -12.02 -10.88 -5.20
CA TYR A 100 -13.29 -11.55 -4.89
C TYR A 100 -13.33 -13.01 -5.41
N SER A 101 -12.20 -13.56 -5.82
CA SER A 101 -12.02 -14.91 -6.36
C SER A 101 -11.15 -15.77 -5.45
N VAL A 102 -11.68 -16.91 -5.00
CA VAL A 102 -10.92 -17.93 -4.24
C VAL A 102 -9.82 -18.54 -5.12
N GLU A 103 -10.07 -18.66 -6.41
CA GLU A 103 -9.07 -19.19 -7.35
C GLU A 103 -7.88 -18.26 -7.47
N ASP A 104 -8.11 -16.94 -7.63
CA ASP A 104 -7.04 -15.93 -7.64
C ASP A 104 -6.27 -15.94 -6.33
N LEU A 105 -6.95 -16.15 -5.18
CA LEU A 105 -6.28 -16.30 -3.88
C LEU A 105 -5.31 -17.48 -3.89
N LYS A 106 -5.76 -18.66 -4.36
CA LYS A 106 -4.93 -19.87 -4.42
C LYS A 106 -3.75 -19.68 -5.38
N ASN A 107 -3.99 -19.13 -6.55
CA ASN A 107 -2.95 -18.85 -7.54
C ASN A 107 -1.91 -17.84 -7.01
N THR A 108 -2.35 -16.83 -6.26
CA THR A 108 -1.44 -15.86 -5.64
C THR A 108 -0.64 -16.51 -4.50
N HIS A 109 -1.26 -17.37 -3.71
CA HIS A 109 -0.56 -18.14 -2.68
C HIS A 109 0.48 -19.10 -3.28
N GLU A 110 0.16 -19.75 -4.39
CA GLU A 110 1.11 -20.59 -5.12
C GLU A 110 2.38 -19.82 -5.50
N ILE A 111 2.22 -18.59 -6.00
CA ILE A 111 3.35 -17.69 -6.29
C ILE A 111 4.10 -17.31 -5.01
N MET A 112 3.36 -16.92 -3.95
CA MET A 112 3.94 -16.44 -2.69
C MET A 112 4.78 -17.50 -1.99
N THR A 113 4.47 -18.78 -2.18
CA THR A 113 5.13 -19.90 -1.49
C THR A 113 5.88 -20.84 -2.45
N PHE A 114 6.07 -20.44 -3.71
CA PHE A 114 6.76 -21.21 -4.73
C PHE A 114 8.17 -21.63 -4.27
N LEU A 115 8.53 -22.90 -4.42
CA LEU A 115 9.78 -23.51 -3.94
C LEU A 115 10.03 -23.40 -2.42
N ILE A 116 9.01 -23.10 -1.63
CA ILE A 116 9.09 -23.00 -0.16
C ILE A 116 8.19 -24.04 0.49
N GLN A 117 7.01 -24.30 -0.11
CA GLN A 117 6.00 -25.24 0.35
C GLN A 117 5.62 -26.20 -0.76
N ASP A 118 5.40 -27.49 -0.40
CA ASP A 118 4.97 -28.50 -1.37
C ASP A 118 3.46 -28.42 -1.68
N ASP A 119 2.67 -27.89 -0.75
CA ASP A 119 1.21 -27.72 -0.87
C ASP A 119 0.79 -26.30 -1.28
N ASN A 120 1.68 -25.58 -1.97
CA ASN A 120 1.43 -24.23 -2.44
C ASN A 120 0.13 -24.15 -3.27
N GLY A 121 -0.64 -23.07 -3.05
CA GLY A 121 -1.95 -22.87 -3.70
C GLY A 121 -3.07 -23.76 -3.19
N LYS A 122 -2.83 -24.64 -2.21
CA LYS A 122 -3.83 -25.57 -1.67
C LYS A 122 -4.15 -25.23 -0.22
N PHE A 123 -5.42 -25.33 0.15
CA PHE A 123 -5.81 -25.26 1.55
C PHE A 123 -5.22 -26.42 2.34
N ARG A 124 -4.79 -26.14 3.57
CA ARG A 124 -4.21 -27.15 4.47
C ARG A 124 -5.17 -28.31 4.71
N ASN A 125 -4.61 -29.50 4.89
CA ASN A 125 -5.32 -30.73 5.18
C ASN A 125 -5.01 -31.30 6.58
N HIS A 126 -4.39 -30.49 7.44
CA HIS A 126 -4.02 -30.81 8.81
C HIS A 126 -4.41 -29.69 9.79
N GLY A 127 -4.41 -30.01 11.08
CA GLY A 127 -4.59 -29.02 12.15
C GLY A 127 -3.44 -28.02 12.17
N GLU A 128 -3.73 -26.77 12.50
CA GLU A 128 -2.73 -25.71 12.60
C GLU A 128 -2.91 -24.94 13.92
N ALA A 129 -1.79 -24.62 14.57
CA ALA A 129 -1.78 -23.82 15.78
C ALA A 129 -0.59 -22.85 15.76
N VAL A 130 -0.82 -21.64 16.25
CA VAL A 130 0.22 -20.63 16.37
C VAL A 130 0.78 -20.63 17.79
N TYR A 131 2.11 -20.68 17.91
CA TYR A 131 2.81 -20.74 19.17
C TYR A 131 3.67 -19.49 19.39
N ASN A 132 3.79 -19.09 20.65
CA ASN A 132 4.78 -18.12 21.11
C ASN A 132 5.68 -18.83 22.15
N GLY A 133 6.86 -19.27 21.72
CA GLY A 133 7.65 -20.25 22.46
C GLY A 133 6.87 -21.57 22.61
N ASP A 134 6.78 -22.10 23.82
CA ASP A 134 6.04 -23.34 24.13
C ASP A 134 4.54 -23.10 24.38
N LYS A 135 4.09 -21.86 24.38
CA LYS A 135 2.69 -21.51 24.66
C LYS A 135 1.89 -21.42 23.36
N MET A 136 0.88 -22.28 23.20
CA MET A 136 -0.12 -22.11 22.15
C MET A 136 -0.92 -20.84 22.41
N ILE A 137 -0.93 -19.94 21.44
CA ILE A 137 -1.65 -18.65 21.51
C ILE A 137 -2.92 -18.64 20.67
N PHE A 138 -2.99 -19.49 19.64
CA PHE A 138 -4.15 -19.62 18.79
C PHE A 138 -4.24 -21.03 18.21
N LEU A 139 -5.45 -21.58 18.16
CA LEU A 139 -5.78 -22.83 17.48
C LEU A 139 -6.72 -22.51 16.30
N ALA A 140 -6.22 -22.73 15.09
CA ALA A 140 -7.01 -22.49 13.89
C ALA A 140 -8.20 -23.45 13.80
N PRO A 141 -9.29 -23.08 13.09
CA PRO A 141 -10.41 -23.98 12.84
C PRO A 141 -9.96 -25.32 12.25
N PRO A 142 -10.71 -26.43 12.50
CA PRO A 142 -10.38 -27.73 11.91
C PRO A 142 -10.24 -27.63 10.38
N HIS A 143 -9.23 -28.32 9.83
CA HIS A 143 -8.90 -28.23 8.40
C HIS A 143 -10.07 -28.62 7.47
N ASN A 144 -10.91 -29.56 7.89
CA ASN A 144 -12.09 -29.97 7.10
C ASN A 144 -13.16 -28.85 6.99
N ARG A 145 -13.11 -27.81 7.84
CA ARG A 145 -14.00 -26.65 7.76
C ARG A 145 -13.42 -25.51 6.93
N VAL A 146 -12.12 -25.55 6.63
CA VAL A 146 -11.46 -24.44 5.91
C VAL A 146 -12.12 -24.13 4.56
N PRO A 147 -12.44 -25.09 3.69
CA PRO A 147 -13.11 -24.79 2.42
C PRO A 147 -14.43 -24.03 2.61
N GLU A 148 -15.31 -24.55 3.51
CA GLU A 148 -16.60 -23.91 3.82
C GLU A 148 -16.44 -22.48 4.36
N LEU A 149 -15.50 -22.28 5.28
CA LEU A 149 -15.24 -20.96 5.88
C LEU A 149 -14.72 -19.96 4.84
N MET A 150 -13.84 -20.39 3.94
CA MET A 150 -13.33 -19.56 2.86
C MET A 150 -14.42 -19.23 1.84
N ASP A 151 -15.25 -20.19 1.45
CA ASP A 151 -16.37 -19.96 0.54
C ASP A 151 -17.36 -18.94 1.15
N ASN A 152 -17.71 -19.09 2.43
CA ASN A 152 -18.57 -18.14 3.15
C ASN A 152 -17.98 -16.74 3.21
N LEU A 153 -16.67 -16.62 3.49
CA LEU A 153 -15.96 -15.32 3.51
C LEU A 153 -16.01 -14.62 2.13
N PHE A 154 -15.73 -15.36 1.06
CA PHE A 154 -15.77 -14.81 -0.30
C PHE A 154 -17.19 -14.53 -0.78
N GLU A 155 -18.17 -15.33 -0.40
CA GLU A 155 -19.58 -15.05 -0.66
C GLU A 155 -20.02 -13.74 0.02
N TRP A 156 -19.66 -13.56 1.30
CA TRP A 156 -19.91 -12.32 2.02
C TRP A 156 -19.25 -11.12 1.32
N MET A 157 -17.98 -11.23 0.95
CA MET A 157 -17.27 -10.15 0.24
C MET A 157 -17.99 -9.78 -1.06
N ASN A 158 -18.39 -10.78 -1.86
CA ASN A 158 -19.09 -10.54 -3.12
C ASN A 158 -20.45 -9.87 -2.93
N LYS A 159 -21.19 -10.22 -1.88
CA LYS A 159 -22.47 -9.59 -1.52
C LYS A 159 -22.26 -8.16 -1.00
N SER A 160 -21.19 -7.94 -0.24
CA SER A 160 -20.94 -6.71 0.52
C SER A 160 -20.15 -5.65 -0.25
N LYS A 161 -19.47 -5.98 -1.35
CA LYS A 161 -18.57 -5.07 -2.09
C LYS A 161 -19.19 -3.76 -2.56
N LYS A 162 -20.54 -3.67 -2.63
CA LYS A 162 -21.26 -2.43 -3.01
C LYS A 162 -21.89 -1.71 -1.82
N THR A 163 -21.92 -2.31 -0.64
CA THR A 163 -22.65 -1.80 0.53
C THR A 163 -21.74 -1.55 1.74
N VAL A 164 -20.62 -2.27 1.84
CA VAL A 164 -19.61 -2.08 2.88
C VAL A 164 -18.45 -1.28 2.31
N HIS A 165 -18.02 -0.25 3.04
CA HIS A 165 -16.89 0.58 2.62
C HIS A 165 -15.62 -0.28 2.46
N PRO A 166 -14.80 -0.11 1.38
CA PRO A 166 -13.62 -0.93 1.12
C PRO A 166 -12.60 -0.99 2.26
N LEU A 167 -12.44 0.10 3.01
CA LEU A 167 -11.59 0.16 4.21
C LEU A 167 -12.06 -0.82 5.29
N ILE A 168 -13.36 -0.96 5.51
CA ILE A 168 -13.92 -1.93 6.45
C ILE A 168 -13.82 -3.34 5.85
N LEU A 169 -14.29 -3.53 4.61
CA LEU A 169 -14.32 -4.82 3.95
C LEU A 169 -12.94 -5.48 3.93
N SER A 170 -11.90 -4.73 3.58
CA SER A 170 -10.52 -5.22 3.54
C SER A 170 -9.99 -5.58 4.93
N SER A 171 -10.34 -4.81 5.96
CA SER A 171 -9.93 -5.08 7.35
C SER A 171 -10.64 -6.30 7.93
N VAL A 172 -11.93 -6.47 7.63
CA VAL A 172 -12.70 -7.68 7.99
C VAL A 172 -12.08 -8.91 7.31
N PHE A 173 -11.84 -8.82 6.01
CA PHE A 173 -11.19 -9.93 5.27
C PHE A 173 -9.85 -10.30 5.90
N HIS A 174 -9.01 -9.30 6.20
CA HIS A 174 -7.69 -9.53 6.77
C HIS A 174 -7.79 -10.33 8.09
N TYR A 175 -8.66 -9.92 9.01
CA TYR A 175 -8.85 -10.61 10.28
C TYR A 175 -9.39 -12.02 10.08
N GLU A 176 -10.50 -12.18 9.35
CA GLU A 176 -11.14 -13.48 9.11
C GLU A 176 -10.19 -14.46 8.42
N PHE A 177 -9.41 -13.98 7.46
CA PHE A 177 -8.42 -14.80 6.77
C PHE A 177 -7.32 -15.29 7.71
N VAL A 178 -6.80 -14.42 8.58
CA VAL A 178 -5.81 -14.81 9.61
C VAL A 178 -6.42 -15.78 10.61
N PHE A 179 -7.70 -15.59 11.00
CA PHE A 179 -8.43 -16.46 11.90
C PHE A 179 -8.68 -17.86 11.26
N ILE A 180 -9.16 -17.92 10.01
CA ILE A 180 -9.38 -19.19 9.31
C ILE A 180 -8.05 -19.94 9.10
N HIS A 181 -6.98 -19.20 8.85
CA HIS A 181 -5.63 -19.73 8.63
C HIS A 181 -5.60 -20.82 7.55
N PRO A 182 -6.02 -20.50 6.32
CA PRO A 182 -6.38 -21.55 5.34
C PRO A 182 -5.20 -22.33 4.76
N PHE A 183 -3.98 -21.83 4.86
CA PHE A 183 -2.78 -22.45 4.29
C PHE A 183 -1.82 -22.95 5.37
N SER A 184 -0.91 -23.85 5.00
CA SER A 184 0.13 -24.36 5.91
C SER A 184 1.21 -23.33 6.26
N ASP A 185 1.48 -22.35 5.39
CA ASP A 185 2.38 -21.21 5.60
C ASP A 185 1.92 -20.03 4.73
N GLY A 186 2.45 -18.84 4.98
CA GLY A 186 2.18 -17.64 4.16
C GLY A 186 0.88 -16.92 4.47
N ASN A 187 0.08 -17.35 5.45
CA ASN A 187 -1.20 -16.72 5.76
C ASN A 187 -1.08 -15.23 6.09
N GLY A 188 -0.12 -14.83 6.91
CA GLY A 188 0.09 -13.42 7.24
C GLY A 188 0.50 -12.59 6.02
N ARG A 189 1.42 -13.09 5.20
CA ARG A 189 1.84 -12.43 3.94
C ARG A 189 0.67 -12.26 2.98
N MET A 190 -0.15 -13.30 2.83
CA MET A 190 -1.35 -13.29 1.99
C MET A 190 -2.42 -12.33 2.52
N ALA A 191 -2.68 -12.28 3.82
CA ALA A 191 -3.66 -11.37 4.42
C ALA A 191 -3.31 -9.90 4.10
N ARG A 192 -2.05 -9.51 4.26
CA ARG A 192 -1.57 -8.15 3.97
C ARG A 192 -1.62 -7.82 2.47
N LEU A 193 -1.14 -8.72 1.61
CA LEU A 193 -1.23 -8.53 0.16
C LEU A 193 -2.69 -8.43 -0.30
N TRP A 194 -3.57 -9.30 0.22
CA TRP A 194 -4.97 -9.32 -0.19
C TRP A 194 -5.73 -8.07 0.25
N GLN A 195 -5.42 -7.56 1.45
CA GLN A 195 -5.93 -6.25 1.88
C GLN A 195 -5.57 -5.15 0.88
N THR A 196 -4.30 -5.09 0.47
CA THR A 196 -3.84 -4.15 -0.56
C THR A 196 -4.58 -4.37 -1.88
N ALA A 197 -4.78 -5.62 -2.31
CA ALA A 197 -5.51 -5.95 -3.53
C ALA A 197 -6.98 -5.49 -3.47
N ILE A 198 -7.67 -5.65 -2.34
CA ILE A 198 -9.03 -5.15 -2.15
C ILE A 198 -9.06 -3.62 -2.24
N LEU A 199 -8.18 -2.95 -1.50
CA LEU A 199 -8.12 -1.48 -1.44
C LEU A 199 -7.73 -0.87 -2.80
N SER A 200 -6.86 -1.51 -3.58
CA SER A 200 -6.46 -1.03 -4.90
C SER A 200 -7.61 -1.02 -5.93
N LYS A 201 -8.64 -1.84 -5.74
CA LYS A 201 -9.85 -1.79 -6.58
C LYS A 201 -10.75 -0.59 -6.26
N TRP A 202 -10.61 -0.01 -5.09
CA TRP A 202 -11.29 1.22 -4.71
C TRP A 202 -10.49 2.46 -5.12
N ASN A 203 -9.19 2.49 -4.78
CA ASN A 203 -8.29 3.54 -5.22
C ASN A 203 -6.91 2.93 -5.54
N VAL A 204 -6.44 3.13 -6.77
CA VAL A 204 -5.18 2.57 -7.30
C VAL A 204 -3.96 2.95 -6.47
N MET A 205 -4.00 4.06 -5.75
CA MET A 205 -2.90 4.52 -4.90
C MET A 205 -2.55 3.51 -3.81
N PHE A 206 -3.52 2.73 -3.33
CA PHE A 206 -3.27 1.67 -2.34
C PHE A 206 -2.31 0.58 -2.84
N GLU A 207 -2.20 0.38 -4.14
CA GLU A 207 -1.22 -0.55 -4.71
C GLU A 207 0.22 -0.17 -4.35
N TYR A 208 0.45 1.11 -4.09
CA TYR A 208 1.78 1.68 -3.81
C TYR A 208 1.93 2.22 -2.39
N MET A 209 0.95 2.01 -1.51
CA MET A 209 1.01 2.42 -0.11
C MET A 209 1.66 1.32 0.74
N PRO A 210 2.78 1.59 1.43
CA PRO A 210 3.48 0.58 2.23
C PRO A 210 2.83 0.41 3.62
N ILE A 211 1.57 -0.07 3.66
CA ILE A 211 0.79 -0.31 4.88
C ILE A 211 1.54 -1.26 5.82
N GLU A 212 2.21 -2.26 5.26
CA GLU A 212 3.00 -3.24 6.00
C GLU A 212 4.14 -2.60 6.80
N ASN A 213 4.67 -1.45 6.36
CA ASN A 213 5.69 -0.73 7.08
C ASN A 213 5.17 -0.18 8.41
N ILE A 214 3.94 0.31 8.43
CA ILE A 214 3.29 0.81 9.64
C ILE A 214 2.83 -0.35 10.52
N ILE A 215 2.27 -1.43 9.95
CA ILE A 215 1.97 -2.67 10.70
C ILE A 215 3.23 -3.17 11.42
N LYS A 216 4.39 -3.17 10.76
CA LYS A 216 5.66 -3.58 11.37
C LYS A 216 6.07 -2.69 12.54
N ARG A 217 5.87 -1.37 12.46
CA ARG A 217 6.12 -0.45 13.59
C ARG A 217 5.24 -0.80 14.80
N HIS A 218 3.99 -1.17 14.56
CA HIS A 218 2.99 -1.52 15.57
C HIS A 218 2.80 -3.03 15.73
N GLN A 219 3.83 -3.85 15.42
CA GLN A 219 3.71 -5.30 15.34
C GLN A 219 3.17 -5.95 16.61
N GLN A 220 3.55 -5.46 17.79
CA GLN A 220 3.05 -5.99 19.05
C GLN A 220 1.55 -5.69 19.24
N GLU A 221 1.12 -4.47 18.90
CA GLU A 221 -0.29 -4.05 18.93
C GLU A 221 -1.11 -4.85 17.92
N TYR A 222 -0.58 -5.10 16.72
CA TYR A 222 -1.20 -5.91 15.69
C TYR A 222 -1.54 -7.32 16.18
N TYR A 223 -0.58 -8.04 16.74
CA TYR A 223 -0.84 -9.40 17.27
C TYR A 223 -1.73 -9.38 18.52
N LYS A 224 -1.57 -8.38 19.39
CA LYS A 224 -2.43 -8.20 20.56
C LYS A 224 -3.89 -8.02 20.13
N THR A 225 -4.15 -7.17 19.14
CA THR A 225 -5.50 -6.88 18.64
C THR A 225 -6.15 -8.12 18.01
N ILE A 226 -5.40 -8.92 17.23
CA ILE A 226 -5.89 -10.21 16.71
C ILE A 226 -6.33 -11.12 17.87
N ASN A 227 -5.47 -11.32 18.87
CA ASN A 227 -5.78 -12.17 20.02
C ASN A 227 -6.99 -11.68 20.84
N GLU A 228 -7.20 -10.37 20.91
CA GLU A 228 -8.37 -9.80 21.58
C GLU A 228 -9.64 -10.05 20.78
N CYS A 229 -9.59 -9.90 19.45
CA CYS A 229 -10.70 -10.23 18.57
C CYS A 229 -11.09 -11.72 18.65
N ASP A 230 -10.10 -12.62 18.71
CA ASP A 230 -10.33 -14.06 18.88
C ASP A 230 -11.12 -14.39 20.16
N LYS A 231 -10.79 -13.68 21.26
CA LYS A 231 -11.50 -13.85 22.55
C LYS A 231 -12.89 -13.26 22.54
N LEU A 232 -13.10 -12.15 21.83
CA LEU A 232 -14.38 -11.46 21.73
C LEU A 232 -15.32 -12.07 20.70
N GLY A 233 -14.78 -12.88 19.78
CA GLY A 233 -15.53 -13.46 18.66
C GLY A 233 -16.04 -12.41 17.67
N ASN A 234 -15.36 -11.25 17.53
CA ASN A 234 -15.68 -10.23 16.52
C ASN A 234 -14.46 -9.39 16.15
N SER A 235 -14.47 -8.82 14.96
CA SER A 235 -13.34 -8.09 14.37
C SER A 235 -13.33 -6.57 14.62
N THR A 236 -14.22 -6.04 15.43
CA THR A 236 -14.42 -4.59 15.60
C THR A 236 -13.13 -3.84 15.93
N ILE A 237 -12.41 -4.27 16.97
CA ILE A 237 -11.17 -3.59 17.39
C ILE A 237 -10.03 -3.77 16.38
N PHE A 238 -10.00 -4.86 15.63
CA PHE A 238 -9.04 -5.04 14.55
C PHE A 238 -9.31 -4.10 13.37
N ILE A 239 -10.57 -3.87 13.03
CA ILE A 239 -10.96 -2.89 12.01
C ILE A 239 -10.50 -1.49 12.42
N GLU A 240 -10.77 -1.07 13.66
CA GLU A 240 -10.33 0.23 14.20
C GLU A 240 -8.80 0.36 14.15
N PHE A 241 -8.08 -0.68 14.55
CA PHE A 241 -6.62 -0.73 14.47
C PHE A 241 -6.14 -0.57 13.02
N MET A 242 -6.69 -1.33 12.07
CA MET A 242 -6.28 -1.25 10.67
C MET A 242 -6.59 0.12 10.03
N LEU A 243 -7.71 0.73 10.39
CA LEU A 243 -8.03 2.09 9.94
C LEU A 243 -7.01 3.11 10.47
N LYS A 244 -6.60 3.01 11.74
CA LYS A 244 -5.51 3.80 12.33
C LYS A 244 -4.20 3.60 11.56
N ILE A 245 -3.84 2.36 11.24
CA ILE A 245 -2.61 2.03 10.47
C ILE A 245 -2.65 2.62 9.06
N ILE A 246 -3.79 2.54 8.38
CA ILE A 246 -3.96 3.12 7.04
C ILE A 246 -3.85 4.64 7.10
N ASP A 247 -4.50 5.28 8.06
CA ASP A 247 -4.44 6.73 8.27
C ASP A 247 -3.00 7.21 8.52
N GLU A 248 -2.26 6.53 9.41
CA GLU A 248 -0.85 6.81 9.68
C GLU A 248 0.04 6.60 8.44
N THR A 249 -0.27 5.58 7.62
CA THR A 249 0.46 5.33 6.36
C THR A 249 0.32 6.51 5.40
N ILE A 250 -0.89 7.02 5.25
CA ILE A 250 -1.21 8.15 4.39
C ILE A 250 -0.50 9.42 4.89
N GLU A 251 -0.54 9.68 6.20
CA GLU A 251 0.17 10.81 6.81
C GLU A 251 1.68 10.75 6.58
N ASP A 252 2.27 9.58 6.74
CA ASP A 252 3.70 9.36 6.52
C ASP A 252 4.08 9.65 5.05
N LEU A 253 3.25 9.24 4.10
CA LEU A 253 3.44 9.55 2.68
C LEU A 253 3.31 11.04 2.38
N LEU A 254 2.29 11.72 2.92
CA LEU A 254 2.10 13.16 2.75
C LEU A 254 3.27 13.96 3.33
N LYS A 255 3.74 13.60 4.53
CA LYS A 255 4.92 14.24 5.15
C LYS A 255 6.19 14.06 4.32
N ARG A 256 6.42 12.85 3.79
CA ARG A 256 7.59 12.57 2.92
C ARG A 256 7.52 13.35 1.61
N SER A 257 6.34 13.46 1.01
CA SER A 257 6.15 14.22 -0.23
C SER A 257 6.45 15.70 -0.01
N LYS A 258 5.92 16.31 1.06
CA LYS A 258 6.22 17.71 1.42
C LYS A 258 7.70 17.95 1.71
N ASN A 259 8.36 17.04 2.42
CA ASN A 259 9.80 17.12 2.68
C ASN A 259 10.63 16.99 1.41
N SER A 260 10.23 16.11 0.48
CA SER A 260 10.89 15.97 -0.82
C SER A 260 10.75 17.25 -1.66
N GLU A 261 9.56 17.85 -1.70
CA GLU A 261 9.32 19.12 -2.39
C GLU A 261 10.17 20.25 -1.79
N ASN A 262 10.21 20.38 -0.47
CA ASN A 262 11.04 21.36 0.21
C ASN A 262 12.53 21.18 -0.11
N ASN A 263 13.06 19.96 -0.11
CA ASN A 263 14.45 19.68 -0.47
C ASN A 263 14.74 20.06 -1.93
N GLU A 264 13.81 19.79 -2.86
CA GLU A 264 13.94 20.19 -4.26
C GLU A 264 13.97 21.72 -4.39
N ILE A 265 13.09 22.44 -3.67
CA ILE A 265 13.07 23.90 -3.65
C ILE A 265 14.37 24.46 -3.04
N GLU A 266 14.88 23.86 -1.95
CA GLU A 266 16.14 24.28 -1.34
C GLU A 266 17.34 24.13 -2.28
N SER A 267 17.33 23.11 -3.12
CA SER A 267 18.39 22.83 -4.11
C SER A 267 18.42 23.80 -5.30
N LEU A 268 17.37 24.63 -5.49
CA LEU A 268 17.28 25.62 -6.56
C LEU A 268 18.23 26.79 -6.30
N ASN A 269 18.82 27.32 -7.37
CA ASN A 269 19.52 28.59 -7.30
C ASN A 269 18.55 29.79 -7.17
N THR A 270 19.10 30.99 -6.88
CA THR A 270 18.30 32.20 -6.62
C THR A 270 17.31 32.50 -7.76
N THR A 271 17.77 32.45 -9.03
CA THR A 271 16.93 32.77 -10.19
C THR A 271 15.84 31.71 -10.43
N GLU A 272 16.13 30.44 -10.16
CA GLU A 272 15.15 29.35 -10.22
C GLU A 272 14.08 29.50 -9.12
N LYS A 273 14.46 29.92 -7.91
CA LYS A 273 13.52 30.25 -6.81
C LYS A 273 12.62 31.43 -7.16
N GLU A 274 13.19 32.48 -7.73
CA GLU A 274 12.42 33.65 -8.20
C GLU A 274 11.41 33.27 -9.29
N ALA A 275 11.83 32.42 -10.25
CA ALA A 275 10.94 31.88 -11.29
C ALA A 275 9.80 31.06 -10.70
N LEU A 276 10.12 30.15 -9.76
CA LEU A 276 9.15 29.32 -9.08
C LEU A 276 8.13 30.16 -8.30
N ASP A 277 8.60 31.13 -7.53
CA ASP A 277 7.76 32.04 -6.75
C ASP A 277 6.81 32.86 -7.63
N TYR A 278 7.30 33.33 -8.78
CA TYR A 278 6.46 34.02 -9.76
C TYR A 278 5.38 33.12 -10.35
N ILE A 279 5.74 31.87 -10.72
CA ILE A 279 4.77 30.89 -11.24
C ILE A 279 3.73 30.52 -10.18
N TYR A 280 4.13 30.40 -8.90
CA TYR A 280 3.23 30.06 -7.79
C TYR A 280 2.23 31.18 -7.45
N LYS A 281 2.60 32.44 -7.70
CA LYS A 281 1.73 33.59 -7.46
C LYS A 281 0.76 33.89 -8.60
N ASN A 282 0.95 33.25 -9.75
CA ASN A 282 0.13 33.47 -10.95
C ASN A 282 -0.48 32.15 -11.43
N GLU A 283 -1.74 32.17 -11.88
CA GLU A 283 -2.44 30.94 -12.27
C GLU A 283 -1.83 30.24 -13.48
N LEU A 284 -1.39 31.05 -14.49
CA LEU A 284 -0.82 30.55 -15.75
C LEU A 284 0.23 31.56 -16.26
N VAL A 285 1.46 31.12 -16.44
CA VAL A 285 2.60 31.95 -16.83
C VAL A 285 3.22 31.45 -18.12
N SER A 286 3.39 32.34 -19.12
CA SER A 286 4.13 32.04 -20.34
C SER A 286 5.63 32.21 -20.19
N THR A 287 6.41 31.63 -21.10
CA THR A 287 7.86 31.84 -21.16
C THR A 287 8.22 33.30 -21.30
N LYS A 288 7.42 34.07 -22.08
CA LYS A 288 7.65 35.51 -22.31
C LYS A 288 7.43 36.33 -21.05
N GLU A 289 6.32 36.13 -20.35
CA GLU A 289 6.03 36.81 -19.08
C GLU A 289 7.11 36.54 -18.03
N LEU A 290 7.57 35.28 -17.97
CA LEU A 290 8.65 34.91 -17.04
C LEU A 290 9.99 35.50 -17.44
N ALA A 291 10.28 35.64 -18.75
CA ALA A 291 11.47 36.27 -19.26
C ALA A 291 11.50 37.78 -18.93
N GLU A 292 10.37 38.43 -19.08
CA GLU A 292 10.19 39.86 -18.76
C GLU A 292 10.33 40.08 -17.24
N TYR A 293 9.71 39.26 -16.41
CA TYR A 293 9.83 39.33 -14.95
C TYR A 293 11.28 39.14 -14.46
N LEU A 294 11.97 38.13 -14.97
CA LEU A 294 13.33 37.77 -14.55
C LEU A 294 14.41 38.67 -15.20
N GLY A 295 14.07 39.46 -16.22
CA GLY A 295 15.05 40.20 -17.02
C GLY A 295 16.05 39.29 -17.74
N LYS A 296 15.64 38.11 -18.17
CA LYS A 296 16.48 37.09 -18.82
C LYS A 296 16.01 36.77 -20.24
N ALA A 297 16.95 36.31 -21.08
CA ALA A 297 16.63 35.86 -22.40
C ALA A 297 15.75 34.56 -22.34
N ASP A 298 14.86 34.41 -23.33
CA ASP A 298 13.95 33.25 -23.46
C ASP A 298 14.65 31.88 -23.36
N ARG A 299 15.86 31.76 -23.92
CA ARG A 299 16.67 30.56 -23.84
C ARG A 299 17.01 30.19 -22.39
N THR A 300 17.34 31.18 -21.56
CA THR A 300 17.67 30.97 -20.15
C THR A 300 16.42 30.58 -19.37
N VAL A 301 15.29 31.23 -19.65
CA VAL A 301 14.01 30.92 -19.01
C VAL A 301 13.54 29.51 -19.36
N ARG A 302 13.66 29.09 -20.61
CA ARG A 302 13.33 27.70 -21.01
C ARG A 302 14.17 26.67 -20.26
N ARG A 303 15.47 26.97 -20.00
CA ARG A 303 16.30 26.07 -19.17
C ARG A 303 15.84 26.04 -17.73
N ILE A 304 15.50 27.18 -17.13
CA ILE A 304 14.96 27.26 -15.75
C ILE A 304 13.67 26.45 -15.66
N VAL A 305 12.75 26.67 -16.56
CA VAL A 305 11.47 25.94 -16.62
C VAL A 305 11.67 24.45 -16.78
N SER A 306 12.65 24.02 -17.65
CA SER A 306 12.98 22.60 -17.77
C SER A 306 13.43 21.98 -16.45
N VAL A 307 14.27 22.67 -15.69
CA VAL A 307 14.72 22.24 -14.37
C VAL A 307 13.53 22.13 -13.40
N LEU A 308 12.64 23.11 -13.38
CA LEU A 308 11.45 23.11 -12.50
C LEU A 308 10.46 21.99 -12.86
N LEU A 309 10.29 21.70 -14.17
CA LEU A 309 9.48 20.60 -14.67
C LEU A 309 10.11 19.24 -14.34
N GLU A 310 11.43 19.09 -14.52
CA GLU A 310 12.16 17.86 -14.19
C GLU A 310 12.10 17.54 -12.69
N LYS A 311 12.14 18.57 -11.85
CA LYS A 311 11.98 18.45 -10.40
C LYS A 311 10.52 18.25 -9.96
N GLY A 312 9.56 18.34 -10.87
CA GLY A 312 8.13 18.16 -10.58
C GLY A 312 7.54 19.28 -9.72
N LEU A 313 8.16 20.48 -9.72
CA LEU A 313 7.68 21.64 -8.97
C LEU A 313 6.60 22.42 -9.71
N ILE A 314 6.56 22.33 -11.03
CA ILE A 314 5.56 22.98 -11.88
C ILE A 314 5.02 21.99 -12.92
N THR A 315 3.88 22.34 -13.48
CA THR A 315 3.30 21.65 -14.64
C THR A 315 2.99 22.66 -15.76
N TYR A 316 2.54 22.18 -16.90
CA TYR A 316 2.20 23.05 -18.01
C TYR A 316 0.83 22.71 -18.60
N GLN A 317 0.26 23.71 -19.27
CA GLN A 317 -0.91 23.60 -20.13
C GLN A 317 -0.48 23.93 -21.55
N GLY A 318 -0.72 23.01 -22.49
CA GLY A 318 -0.32 23.09 -23.88
C GLY A 318 -0.36 21.73 -24.54
N ARG A 319 -0.14 21.65 -25.87
CA ARG A 319 -0.15 20.38 -26.63
C ARG A 319 1.04 19.49 -26.27
N ASP A 320 2.21 20.09 -26.15
CA ASP A 320 3.46 19.45 -25.75
C ASP A 320 4.46 20.50 -25.19
N LYS A 321 5.65 20.04 -24.78
CA LYS A 321 6.70 20.90 -24.20
C LYS A 321 7.25 21.98 -25.17
N ASN A 322 7.00 21.87 -26.46
CA ASN A 322 7.47 22.78 -27.51
C ASN A 322 6.35 23.68 -28.05
N ASP A 323 5.14 23.59 -27.51
CA ASP A 323 4.02 24.42 -27.91
C ASP A 323 4.36 25.91 -27.69
N PRO A 324 4.30 26.78 -28.72
CA PRO A 324 4.56 28.20 -28.57
C PRO A 324 3.60 28.91 -27.60
N ASN A 325 2.42 28.33 -27.36
CA ASN A 325 1.42 28.83 -26.43
C ASN A 325 1.45 28.13 -25.06
N ILE A 326 2.53 27.40 -24.76
CA ILE A 326 2.71 26.73 -23.48
C ILE A 326 2.61 27.70 -22.32
N ARG A 327 1.86 27.33 -21.29
CA ARG A 327 1.77 28.06 -20.04
C ARG A 327 2.10 27.17 -18.86
N TYR A 328 2.84 27.71 -17.93
CA TYR A 328 3.30 27.01 -16.72
C TYR A 328 2.46 27.43 -15.53
N LYS A 329 2.20 26.48 -14.66
CA LYS A 329 1.49 26.71 -13.40
C LYS A 329 2.08 25.84 -12.31
N LYS A 330 1.79 26.22 -11.05
CA LYS A 330 2.00 25.33 -9.92
C LYS A 330 1.37 23.97 -10.21
N MET A 331 2.03 22.89 -9.84
CA MET A 331 1.32 21.62 -9.71
C MET A 331 0.22 21.86 -8.69
N SER A 332 -1.03 21.87 -9.15
CA SER A 332 -2.21 22.19 -8.31
C SER A 332 -2.22 21.29 -7.09
N ASP A 333 -2.47 21.90 -5.93
CA ASP A 333 -2.75 21.18 -4.69
C ASP A 333 -4.01 20.31 -4.84
#